data_d28cf59dbbf337973a9f50c0d8888aaf
#
_entry.id   d28cf59dbbf337973a9f50c0d8888aaf
#
_cell.length_a   1.000
_cell.length_b   1.000
_cell.length_c   1.000
_cell.angle_alpha   90.00
_cell.angle_beta   90.00
_cell.angle_gamma   90.00
#
_symmetry.space_group_name_H-M   'P 1'
#
loop_
_entity.id
_entity.type
_entity.pdbx_description
1 polymer ?
#
loop_
_entity_poly.entity_id
_entity_poly.type
_entity_poly.pdbx_seq_one_letter_code
_entity_poly.pdbx_strand_id
1 'polypeptide(L)'
;LQRIIDVAPEIVSHNLETVRRLTKEVRIQAKYDRSLEVLMRLKKGGMKTKSGVMLGLGETEEEVIETMTDLRSVNVDILTLGQYLQPTKEHLPVAEFVNPKMFDKYKAIGLKMGFRYVESGPLVRSSYHAEKHLF
;
A
#
# COMPACT_ATOMS: atom_id res chain seq x y z
N LEU A 1 -34.23 0.86 -4.90
CA LEU A 1 -33.38 0.57 -3.73
C LEU A 1 -32.65 -0.74 -3.86
N GLN A 2 -33.32 -1.72 -4.37
CA GLN A 2 -32.71 -3.06 -4.44
C GLN A 2 -31.49 -3.08 -5.35
N ARG A 3 -31.51 -2.28 -6.39
CA ARG A 3 -30.36 -2.27 -7.30
C ARG A 3 -29.09 -1.71 -6.68
N ILE A 4 -29.20 -1.03 -5.55
CA ILE A 4 -28.02 -0.54 -4.87
C ILE A 4 -27.17 -1.70 -4.37
N ILE A 5 -27.82 -2.79 -4.04
CA ILE A 5 -27.16 -3.99 -3.55
C ILE A 5 -26.24 -4.58 -4.62
N ASP A 6 -26.61 -4.39 -5.87
CA ASP A 6 -25.87 -4.98 -6.98
C ASP A 6 -24.65 -4.15 -7.40
N VAL A 7 -24.51 -2.95 -6.86
CA VAL A 7 -23.39 -2.08 -7.21
C VAL A 7 -22.18 -2.50 -6.40
N ALA A 8 -21.07 -2.78 -7.09
CA ALA A 8 -19.83 -3.15 -6.41
C ALA A 8 -19.35 -1.98 -5.54
N PRO A 9 -18.81 -2.25 -4.36
CA PRO A 9 -18.23 -1.21 -3.54
C PRO A 9 -17.14 -0.45 -4.28
N GLU A 10 -17.08 0.84 -4.07
CA GLU A 10 -16.04 1.67 -4.64
C GLU A 10 -14.69 1.29 -4.06
N ILE A 11 -13.65 1.35 -4.89
CA ILE A 11 -12.29 1.11 -4.46
C ILE A 11 -11.68 2.47 -4.13
N VAL A 12 -11.24 2.63 -2.88
CA VAL A 12 -10.65 3.88 -2.42
C VAL A 12 -9.21 3.64 -2.02
N SER A 13 -8.32 4.47 -2.56
CA SER A 13 -6.89 4.38 -2.29
C SER A 13 -6.49 5.39 -1.22
N HIS A 14 -5.71 4.92 -0.26
CA HIS A 14 -5.04 5.80 0.69
C HIS A 14 -3.69 5.17 1.00
N ASN A 15 -2.63 5.75 0.45
CA ASN A 15 -1.29 5.17 0.50
C ASN A 15 -0.58 5.46 1.82
N LEU A 16 0.05 4.43 2.40
CA LEU A 16 0.98 4.62 3.51
C LEU A 16 2.28 5.24 3.04
N GLU A 17 2.69 4.93 1.83
CA GLU A 17 3.90 5.41 1.18
C GLU A 17 5.18 4.74 1.67
N THR A 18 5.35 4.51 2.97
CA THR A 18 6.54 3.88 3.51
C THR A 18 6.23 3.20 4.85
N VAL A 19 7.24 2.54 5.42
CA VAL A 19 7.13 1.90 6.73
C VAL A 19 7.09 2.96 7.84
N ARG A 20 6.64 2.55 9.04
CA ARG A 20 6.44 3.47 10.17
C ARG A 20 7.65 4.34 10.46
N ARG A 21 8.83 3.74 10.56
CA ARG A 21 10.06 4.46 10.93
C ARG A 21 10.39 5.61 9.98
N LEU A 22 10.10 5.45 8.70
CA LEU A 22 10.50 6.41 7.67
C LEU A 22 9.41 7.41 7.32
N THR A 23 8.23 7.30 7.93
CA THR A 23 7.09 8.14 7.56
C THR A 23 7.38 9.63 7.68
N LYS A 24 8.06 10.04 8.74
CA LYS A 24 8.37 11.46 8.95
C LYS A 24 9.24 12.05 7.85
N GLU A 25 10.11 11.24 7.25
CA GLU A 25 11.02 11.70 6.23
C GLU A 25 10.38 11.76 4.85
N VAL A 26 9.37 10.94 4.63
CA VAL A 26 8.72 10.80 3.32
C VAL A 26 7.44 11.62 3.25
N ARG A 27 6.68 11.66 4.34
CA ARG A 27 5.38 12.34 4.39
C ARG A 27 5.30 13.18 5.66
N ILE A 28 5.67 14.43 5.54
CA ILE A 28 5.76 15.32 6.71
C ILE A 28 4.42 15.47 7.43
N GLN A 29 3.33 15.58 6.69
CA GLN A 29 2.03 15.90 7.26
C GLN A 29 1.13 14.71 7.52
N ALA A 30 1.48 13.55 7.01
CA ALA A 30 0.68 12.37 7.21
C ALA A 30 1.39 11.42 8.15
N LYS A 31 0.67 10.98 9.16
CA LYS A 31 1.22 10.06 10.14
C LYS A 31 0.75 8.65 9.85
N TYR A 32 1.61 7.71 10.13
CA TYR A 32 1.38 6.30 9.85
C TYR A 32 0.07 5.80 10.49
N ASP A 33 -0.09 6.03 11.79
CA ASP A 33 -1.27 5.56 12.50
C ASP A 33 -2.55 6.23 12.01
N ARG A 34 -2.44 7.49 11.62
CA ARG A 34 -3.59 8.21 11.10
C ARG A 34 -4.03 7.65 9.76
N SER A 35 -3.08 7.25 8.92
CA SER A 35 -3.39 6.63 7.65
C SER A 35 -4.10 5.29 7.86
N LEU A 36 -3.65 4.50 8.83
CA LEU A 36 -4.33 3.26 9.17
C LEU A 36 -5.75 3.51 9.65
N GLU A 37 -5.96 4.57 10.45
CA GLU A 37 -7.29 4.92 10.92
C GLU A 37 -8.21 5.30 9.76
N VAL A 38 -7.70 6.08 8.82
CA VAL A 38 -8.46 6.46 7.63
C VAL A 38 -8.90 5.21 6.86
N LEU A 39 -7.97 4.29 6.64
CA LEU A 39 -8.28 3.05 5.92
C LEU A 39 -9.34 2.22 6.66
N MET A 40 -9.24 2.15 7.98
CA MET A 40 -10.22 1.44 8.78
C MET A 40 -11.61 2.05 8.65
N ARG A 41 -11.69 3.38 8.68
CA ARG A 41 -12.97 4.08 8.54
C ARG A 41 -13.58 3.88 7.17
N LEU A 42 -12.76 3.92 6.13
CA LEU A 42 -13.23 3.66 4.76
C LEU A 42 -13.80 2.26 4.65
N LYS A 43 -13.14 1.29 5.25
CA LYS A 43 -13.60 -0.09 5.21
C LYS A 43 -14.91 -0.26 5.97
N LYS A 44 -15.05 0.39 7.12
CA LYS A 44 -16.31 0.36 7.87
C LYS A 44 -17.46 0.99 7.09
N GLY A 45 -17.15 1.93 6.21
CA GLY A 45 -18.13 2.56 5.34
C GLY A 45 -18.54 1.71 4.15
N GLY A 46 -18.04 0.49 4.04
CA GLY A 46 -18.40 -0.42 2.95
C GLY A 46 -17.51 -0.32 1.73
N MET A 47 -16.44 0.45 1.79
CA MET A 47 -15.52 0.59 0.66
C MET A 47 -14.53 -0.56 0.60
N LYS A 48 -14.04 -0.85 -0.60
CA LYS A 48 -12.86 -1.69 -0.76
C LYS A 48 -11.65 -0.76 -0.73
N THR A 49 -10.63 -1.14 0.03
CA THR A 49 -9.51 -0.25 0.27
C THR A 49 -8.23 -0.75 -0.36
N LYS A 50 -7.43 0.21 -0.79
CA LYS A 50 -6.15 -0.04 -1.44
C LYS A 50 -5.10 0.85 -0.80
N SER A 51 -3.93 0.30 -0.54
CA SER A 51 -2.81 1.09 -0.02
C SER A 51 -1.53 0.69 -0.72
N GLY A 52 -0.66 1.67 -0.93
CA GLY A 52 0.62 1.47 -1.57
C GLY A 52 1.77 1.82 -0.65
N VAL A 53 2.85 1.08 -0.80
CA VAL A 53 4.10 1.30 -0.07
C VAL A 53 5.24 1.29 -1.08
N MET A 54 6.12 2.26 -0.97
CA MET A 54 7.32 2.33 -1.80
C MET A 54 8.48 1.66 -1.07
N LEU A 55 9.28 0.92 -1.81
CA LEU A 55 10.46 0.24 -1.27
C LEU A 55 11.71 0.88 -1.84
N GLY A 56 12.82 0.78 -1.09
CA GLY A 56 14.08 1.37 -1.52
C GLY A 56 14.41 2.65 -0.80
N LEU A 57 13.74 2.93 0.32
CA LEU A 57 13.96 4.13 1.14
C LEU A 57 14.84 3.83 2.37
N GLY A 58 15.29 2.59 2.53
CA GLY A 58 16.11 2.20 3.67
C GLY A 58 15.39 1.29 4.66
N GLU A 59 14.23 0.82 4.33
CA GLU A 59 13.45 -0.09 5.18
C GLU A 59 14.06 -1.49 5.20
N THR A 60 13.83 -2.21 6.30
CA THR A 60 14.21 -3.62 6.39
C THR A 60 13.07 -4.51 5.94
N GLU A 61 13.39 -5.78 5.67
CA GLU A 61 12.37 -6.75 5.30
C GLU A 61 11.33 -6.90 6.41
N GLU A 62 11.78 -6.94 7.66
CA GLU A 62 10.87 -7.06 8.80
C GLU A 62 9.93 -5.88 8.90
N GLU A 63 10.44 -4.68 8.61
CA GLU A 63 9.60 -3.48 8.61
C GLU A 63 8.52 -3.53 7.52
N VAL A 64 8.85 -4.06 6.35
CA VAL A 64 7.87 -4.22 5.27
C VAL A 64 6.78 -5.21 5.70
N ILE A 65 7.18 -6.32 6.28
CA ILE A 65 6.22 -7.33 6.73
C ILE A 65 5.34 -6.78 7.85
N GLU A 66 5.91 -6.01 8.76
CA GLU A 66 5.12 -5.36 9.82
C GLU A 66 4.08 -4.41 9.22
N THR A 67 4.49 -3.62 8.24
CA THR A 67 3.59 -2.70 7.56
C THR A 67 2.46 -3.44 6.85
N MET A 68 2.77 -4.55 6.20
CA MET A 68 1.76 -5.38 5.56
C MET A 68 0.79 -5.95 6.58
N THR A 69 1.31 -6.36 7.74
CA THR A 69 0.48 -6.88 8.83
C THR A 69 -0.45 -5.79 9.36
N ASP A 70 0.07 -4.58 9.54
CA ASP A 70 -0.73 -3.44 9.99
C ASP A 70 -1.87 -3.13 9.00
N LEU A 71 -1.58 -3.17 7.71
CA LEU A 71 -2.61 -2.94 6.68
C LEU A 71 -3.69 -4.02 6.73
N ARG A 72 -3.30 -5.28 6.93
CA ARG A 72 -4.30 -6.34 7.07
C ARG A 72 -5.12 -6.21 8.34
N SER A 73 -4.53 -5.65 9.39
CA SER A 73 -5.27 -5.45 10.64
C SER A 73 -6.44 -4.47 10.49
N VAL A 74 -6.36 -3.59 9.49
CA VAL A 74 -7.47 -2.68 9.16
C VAL A 74 -8.20 -3.13 7.88
N ASN A 75 -8.00 -4.38 7.49
CA ASN A 75 -8.72 -5.05 6.40
C ASN A 75 -8.57 -4.42 5.03
N VAL A 76 -7.38 -3.93 4.73
CA VAL A 76 -7.07 -3.44 3.38
C VAL A 76 -7.16 -4.60 2.39
N ASP A 77 -7.85 -4.36 1.28
CA ASP A 77 -8.12 -5.40 0.28
C ASP A 77 -7.00 -5.54 -0.74
N ILE A 78 -6.41 -4.43 -1.16
CA ILE A 78 -5.42 -4.39 -2.23
C ILE A 78 -4.15 -3.73 -1.73
N LEU A 79 -3.02 -4.41 -1.96
CA LEU A 79 -1.70 -3.89 -1.61
C LEU A 79 -0.89 -3.66 -2.88
N THR A 80 -0.22 -2.52 -2.97
CA THR A 80 0.74 -2.27 -4.03
C THR A 80 2.12 -1.99 -3.43
N LEU A 81 3.14 -2.59 -4.02
CA LEU A 81 4.53 -2.38 -3.61
C LEU A 81 5.32 -2.01 -4.87
N GLY A 82 5.96 -0.86 -4.86
CA GLY A 82 6.73 -0.39 -6.00
C GLY A 82 8.07 0.18 -5.57
N GLN A 83 8.99 0.32 -6.51
CA GLN A 83 10.30 0.91 -6.24
C GLN A 83 10.17 2.43 -6.11
N TYR A 84 10.72 2.96 -5.03
CA TYR A 84 10.82 4.40 -4.87
C TYR A 84 11.84 4.97 -5.88
N LEU A 85 11.43 6.00 -6.59
CA LEU A 85 12.30 6.74 -7.49
C LEU A 85 12.26 8.19 -7.06
N GLN A 86 13.42 8.79 -6.86
CA GLN A 86 13.50 10.18 -6.41
C GLN A 86 12.87 11.12 -7.45
N PRO A 87 11.77 11.80 -7.11
CA PRO A 87 11.11 12.67 -8.09
C PRO A 87 11.92 13.91 -8.47
N THR A 88 12.57 14.54 -7.49
CA THR A 88 13.42 15.70 -7.70
C THR A 88 14.56 15.65 -6.71
N LYS A 89 15.55 16.54 -6.89
CA LYS A 89 16.70 16.60 -5.99
C LYS A 89 16.32 16.95 -4.56
N GLU A 90 15.14 17.53 -4.37
CA GLU A 90 14.70 17.93 -3.03
C GLU A 90 14.07 16.78 -2.26
N HIS A 91 13.76 15.68 -2.93
CA HIS A 91 13.21 14.49 -2.27
C HIS A 91 14.35 13.60 -1.80
N LEU A 92 14.00 12.63 -0.94
CA LEU A 92 14.98 11.68 -0.44
C LEU A 92 15.62 10.91 -1.59
N PRO A 93 16.93 10.65 -1.53
CA PRO A 93 17.57 9.82 -2.53
C PRO A 93 17.13 8.36 -2.39
N VAL A 94 17.26 7.61 -3.48
CA VAL A 94 17.01 6.18 -3.43
C VAL A 94 18.09 5.53 -2.58
N ALA A 95 17.68 4.82 -1.52
CA ALA A 95 18.63 4.12 -0.66
C ALA A 95 19.04 2.78 -1.25
N GLU A 96 18.13 2.16 -2.00
CA GLU A 96 18.38 0.84 -2.56
C GLU A 96 17.45 0.61 -3.76
N PHE A 97 17.99 -0.03 -4.80
CA PHE A 97 17.15 -0.57 -5.88
C PHE A 97 16.85 -2.02 -5.51
N VAL A 98 15.64 -2.24 -5.05
CA VAL A 98 15.23 -3.52 -4.48
C VAL A 98 15.20 -4.60 -5.57
N ASN A 99 15.78 -5.76 -5.27
CA ASN A 99 15.82 -6.88 -6.19
C ASN A 99 14.40 -7.32 -6.55
N PRO A 100 14.08 -7.52 -7.83
CA PRO A 100 12.75 -8.00 -8.22
C PRO A 100 12.30 -9.26 -7.52
N LYS A 101 13.22 -10.14 -7.13
CA LYS A 101 12.89 -11.35 -6.38
C LYS A 101 12.29 -11.03 -5.01
N MET A 102 12.68 -9.91 -4.41
CA MET A 102 12.11 -9.48 -3.13
C MET A 102 10.67 -9.03 -3.32
N PHE A 103 10.37 -8.36 -4.43
CA PHE A 103 8.99 -7.99 -4.75
C PHE A 103 8.13 -9.25 -4.90
N ASP A 104 8.65 -10.28 -5.53
CA ASP A 104 7.93 -11.55 -5.67
C ASP A 104 7.68 -12.20 -4.31
N LYS A 105 8.67 -12.13 -3.43
CA LYS A 105 8.57 -12.68 -2.09
C LYS A 105 7.48 -11.96 -1.29
N TYR A 106 7.45 -10.64 -1.36
CA TYR A 106 6.43 -9.85 -0.66
C TYR A 106 5.04 -10.13 -1.22
N LYS A 107 4.93 -10.33 -2.52
CA LYS A 107 3.64 -10.68 -3.12
C LYS A 107 3.11 -11.98 -2.53
N ALA A 108 3.96 -13.00 -2.46
CA ALA A 108 3.55 -14.29 -1.90
C ALA A 108 3.14 -14.15 -0.44
N ILE A 109 3.90 -13.40 0.34
CA ILE A 109 3.58 -13.15 1.75
C ILE A 109 2.24 -12.43 1.87
N GLY A 110 2.02 -11.40 1.05
CA GLY A 110 0.77 -10.63 1.09
C GLY A 110 -0.45 -11.46 0.77
N LEU A 111 -0.34 -12.31 -0.23
CA LEU A 111 -1.46 -13.20 -0.58
C LEU A 111 -1.77 -14.16 0.56
N LYS A 112 -0.74 -14.66 1.25
CA LYS A 112 -0.95 -15.53 2.41
C LYS A 112 -1.59 -14.79 3.58
N MET A 113 -1.32 -13.48 3.70
CA MET A 113 -1.92 -12.66 4.74
C MET A 113 -3.40 -12.38 4.50
N GLY A 114 -3.87 -12.62 3.28
CA GLY A 114 -5.27 -12.43 2.95
C GLY A 114 -5.59 -11.19 2.12
N PHE A 115 -4.58 -10.47 1.61
CA PHE A 115 -4.87 -9.42 0.63
C PHE A 115 -5.53 -10.04 -0.59
N ARG A 116 -6.56 -9.39 -1.08
CA ARG A 116 -7.29 -9.91 -2.23
C ARG A 116 -6.47 -9.79 -3.51
N TYR A 117 -5.74 -8.68 -3.64
CA TYR A 117 -4.82 -8.47 -4.74
C TYR A 117 -3.53 -7.88 -4.19
N VAL A 118 -2.41 -8.31 -4.76
CA VAL A 118 -1.10 -7.73 -4.46
C VAL A 118 -0.42 -7.45 -5.79
N GLU A 119 -0.16 -6.16 -6.04
CA GLU A 119 0.66 -5.75 -7.17
C GLU A 119 2.02 -5.39 -6.60
N SER A 120 3.06 -6.12 -6.97
CA SER A 120 4.39 -5.95 -6.40
C SER A 120 5.43 -6.08 -7.50
N GLY A 121 6.21 -5.04 -7.70
CA GLY A 121 7.27 -5.04 -8.70
C GLY A 121 7.90 -3.67 -8.85
N PRO A 122 9.09 -3.60 -9.46
CA PRO A 122 9.82 -2.33 -9.59
C PRO A 122 9.07 -1.26 -10.37
N LEU A 123 8.19 -1.67 -11.27
CA LEU A 123 7.48 -0.73 -12.13
C LEU A 123 6.06 -0.44 -11.69
N VAL A 124 5.65 -0.99 -10.55
CA VAL A 124 4.29 -0.76 -10.04
C VAL A 124 4.14 0.68 -9.57
N ARG A 125 3.03 1.30 -9.96
CA ARG A 125 2.65 2.64 -9.51
C ARG A 125 1.32 2.54 -8.78
N SER A 126 1.20 3.25 -7.69
CA SER A 126 0.12 3.01 -6.74
C SER A 126 -1.21 3.64 -7.06
N SER A 127 -1.29 4.66 -7.89
CA SER A 127 -2.51 5.46 -7.94
C SER A 127 -3.37 5.37 -9.19
N TYR A 128 -2.84 4.98 -10.32
CA TYR A 128 -3.56 5.12 -11.58
C TYR A 128 -4.58 4.05 -11.89
N HIS A 129 -4.51 2.92 -11.25
CA HIS A 129 -5.19 1.74 -11.75
C HIS A 129 -6.17 1.13 -10.76
N ALA A 130 -6.68 1.93 -9.82
CA ALA A 130 -7.66 1.42 -8.87
C ALA A 130 -8.89 0.85 -9.58
N GLU A 131 -9.34 1.50 -10.64
CA GLU A 131 -10.49 1.06 -11.40
C GLU A 131 -10.30 -0.25 -12.14
N LYS A 132 -9.05 -0.70 -12.26
CA LYS A 132 -8.77 -1.97 -12.91
C LYS A 132 -8.89 -3.17 -11.98
N HIS A 133 -9.05 -2.92 -10.70
CA HIS A 133 -9.15 -3.98 -9.70
C HIS A 133 -10.61 -4.30 -9.47
N LEU A 134 -11.12 -5.24 -10.21
CA LEU A 134 -12.51 -5.67 -10.10
C LEU A 134 -12.60 -6.89 -9.21
N PHE A 135 -13.45 -6.80 -8.23
CA PHE A 135 -13.67 -7.92 -7.29
C PHE A 135 -14.81 -8.80 -7.74
#